data_d0ec7ac94fcc447deddbe4bbd4fb860a
#
_entry.id   d0ec7ac94fcc447deddbe4bbd4fb860a
#
_cell.length_a   1.000
_cell.length_b   1.000
_cell.length_c   1.000
_cell.angle_alpha   90.00
_cell.angle_beta   90.00
_cell.angle_gamma   90.00
#
_symmetry.space_group_name_H-M   'P 1'
#
loop_
_entity.id
_entity.type
_entity.pdbx_description
1 polymer ?
#
loop_
_entity_poly.entity_id
_entity_poly.type
_entity_poly.pdbx_seq_one_letter_code
_entity_poly.pdbx_strand_id
1 'polypeptide(L)'
;MKLRGLIDEDFLNYKKPSMFLIFPYCTLKCDIENKMNVCQNSSLLKEPIIEINDVTLACRYFSNNITSSIVCGGLEPLDSFDDLLNFINLIRNEFRCNDDIVIYTGYTENEIKKELTELEKYVNIIVKFGRFIPNNDQHFDEILGCNLSSDNQYSKKIS
;
A
#
# COMPACT_ATOMS: atom_id res chain seq x y z
N MET A 1 10.13 -11.24 0.83
CA MET A 1 9.01 -10.43 1.37
C MET A 1 7.98 -11.32 2.04
N LYS A 2 7.41 -10.85 3.15
CA LYS A 2 6.29 -11.51 3.84
C LYS A 2 4.99 -10.81 3.50
N LEU A 3 3.92 -11.57 3.20
CA LEU A 3 2.60 -11.06 2.86
C LEU A 3 1.51 -11.90 3.56
N ARG A 4 0.30 -11.35 3.68
CA ARG A 4 -0.91 -12.11 4.04
C ARG A 4 -1.66 -12.61 2.81
N GLY A 5 -1.32 -12.09 1.64
CA GLY A 5 -1.89 -12.48 0.36
C GLY A 5 -1.50 -11.54 -0.74
N LEU A 6 -1.91 -11.87 -1.95
CA LEU A 6 -1.76 -11.00 -3.10
C LEU A 6 -2.93 -11.21 -4.07
N ILE A 7 -3.27 -10.17 -4.80
CA ILE A 7 -4.27 -10.18 -5.89
C ILE A 7 -3.52 -9.78 -7.16
N ASP A 8 -3.52 -10.66 -8.16
CA ASP A 8 -2.79 -10.40 -9.40
C ASP A 8 -3.38 -9.24 -10.20
N GLU A 9 -4.70 -9.07 -10.15
CA GLU A 9 -5.43 -8.07 -10.93
C GLU A 9 -6.47 -7.38 -10.06
N ASP A 10 -6.06 -6.30 -9.41
CA ASP A 10 -6.94 -5.41 -8.65
C ASP A 10 -7.36 -4.20 -9.50
N PHE A 11 -8.66 -3.92 -9.51
CA PHE A 11 -9.26 -2.78 -10.23
C PHE A 11 -9.97 -1.80 -9.29
N LEU A 12 -9.79 -1.94 -7.98
CA LEU A 12 -10.56 -1.19 -6.98
C LEU A 12 -9.75 -0.13 -6.26
N ASN A 13 -8.47 -0.40 -6.03
CA ASN A 13 -7.64 0.43 -5.15
C ASN A 13 -6.80 1.48 -5.90
N TYR A 14 -6.77 1.43 -7.22
CA TYR A 14 -6.11 2.42 -8.04
C TYR A 14 -6.76 2.50 -9.42
N LYS A 15 -6.63 3.65 -10.07
CA LYS A 15 -7.19 3.91 -11.41
C LYS A 15 -6.59 3.07 -12.55
N LYS A 16 -5.44 2.43 -12.31
CA LYS A 16 -4.83 1.47 -13.24
C LYS A 16 -5.00 0.05 -12.69
N PRO A 17 -5.14 -0.97 -13.55
CA PRO A 17 -5.09 -2.35 -13.11
C PRO A 17 -3.78 -2.62 -12.35
N SER A 18 -3.86 -3.17 -11.16
CA SER A 18 -2.74 -3.27 -10.24
C SER A 18 -2.54 -4.69 -9.72
N MET A 19 -1.29 -5.06 -9.47
CA MET A 19 -1.02 -6.15 -8.53
C MET A 19 -1.15 -5.59 -7.11
N PHE A 20 -2.03 -6.17 -6.29
CA PHE A 20 -2.24 -5.73 -4.91
C PHE A 20 -1.55 -6.65 -3.92
N LEU A 21 -0.61 -6.09 -3.15
CA LEU A 21 0.16 -6.79 -2.13
C LEU A 21 -0.42 -6.52 -0.74
N ILE A 22 -0.87 -7.58 -0.07
CA ILE A 22 -1.45 -7.51 1.28
C ILE A 22 -0.33 -7.71 2.29
N PHE A 23 0.10 -6.64 2.92
CA PHE A 23 1.20 -6.61 3.89
C PHE A 23 0.86 -7.36 5.19
N PRO A 24 1.88 -7.86 5.94
CA PRO A 24 1.62 -8.89 6.95
C PRO A 24 1.25 -8.34 8.33
N TYR A 25 1.61 -7.09 8.64
CA TYR A 25 1.50 -6.53 9.98
C TYR A 25 0.71 -5.23 10.01
N CYS A 26 0.15 -4.91 11.16
CA CYS A 26 -0.45 -3.62 11.47
C CYS A 26 -0.52 -3.44 12.98
N THR A 27 -0.11 -2.29 13.47
CA THR A 27 -0.22 -1.90 14.89
C THR A 27 -1.64 -1.56 15.32
N LEU A 28 -2.63 -1.59 14.40
CA LEU A 28 -4.05 -1.27 14.64
C LEU A 28 -4.27 0.09 15.32
N LYS A 29 -3.48 1.08 14.95
CA LYS A 29 -3.65 2.44 15.51
C LYS A 29 -5.05 3.01 15.26
N CYS A 30 -5.72 2.61 14.18
CA CYS A 30 -7.12 3.00 13.94
C CYS A 30 -8.02 2.59 15.12
N ASP A 31 -7.89 1.37 15.60
CA ASP A 31 -8.69 0.83 16.72
C ASP A 31 -8.30 1.51 18.04
N ILE A 32 -6.99 1.68 18.26
CA ILE A 32 -6.45 2.30 19.49
C ILE A 32 -6.95 3.73 19.62
N GLU A 33 -6.86 4.54 18.58
CA GLU A 33 -7.23 5.96 18.62
C GLU A 33 -8.75 6.14 18.74
N ASN A 34 -9.54 5.28 18.11
CA ASN A 34 -10.99 5.31 18.21
C ASN A 34 -11.52 4.60 19.46
N LYS A 35 -10.66 3.90 20.24
CA LYS A 35 -11.03 3.10 21.42
C LYS A 35 -12.11 2.03 21.12
N MET A 36 -12.16 1.55 19.89
CA MET A 36 -13.11 0.56 19.42
C MET A 36 -12.56 -0.14 18.16
N ASN A 37 -13.07 -1.30 17.84
CA ASN A 37 -12.70 -2.05 16.65
C ASN A 37 -13.33 -1.41 15.41
N VAL A 38 -12.59 -0.58 14.71
CA VAL A 38 -13.04 0.14 13.50
C VAL A 38 -12.28 -0.29 12.25
N CYS A 39 -11.15 -1.00 12.40
CA CYS A 39 -10.30 -1.38 11.28
C CYS A 39 -11.05 -2.33 10.32
N GLN A 40 -11.30 -1.86 9.10
CA GLN A 40 -11.98 -2.61 8.06
C GLN A 40 -11.20 -3.86 7.61
N ASN A 41 -9.89 -3.85 7.79
CA ASN A 41 -8.97 -4.90 7.35
C ASN A 41 -8.48 -5.82 8.50
N SER A 42 -9.03 -5.70 9.71
CA SER A 42 -8.60 -6.48 10.87
C SER A 42 -8.70 -8.00 10.68
N SER A 43 -9.63 -8.46 9.84
CA SER A 43 -9.77 -9.87 9.51
C SER A 43 -8.54 -10.45 8.81
N LEU A 44 -7.80 -9.64 8.05
CA LEU A 44 -6.57 -10.05 7.36
C LEU A 44 -5.48 -10.52 8.34
N LEU A 45 -5.50 -10.05 9.60
CA LEU A 45 -4.57 -10.53 10.62
C LEU A 45 -4.72 -12.02 10.97
N LYS A 46 -5.84 -12.64 10.61
CA LYS A 46 -6.10 -14.06 10.81
C LYS A 46 -5.60 -14.92 9.65
N GLU A 47 -5.35 -14.33 8.50
CA GLU A 47 -4.82 -15.05 7.35
C GLU A 47 -3.38 -15.48 7.58
N PRO A 48 -2.95 -16.63 7.03
CA PRO A 48 -1.58 -17.09 7.20
C PRO A 48 -0.59 -16.13 6.53
N ILE A 49 0.58 -15.99 7.15
CA ILE A 49 1.69 -15.29 6.50
C ILE A 49 2.32 -16.21 5.47
N ILE A 50 2.44 -15.73 4.26
CA ILE A 50 3.18 -16.38 3.17
C ILE A 50 4.52 -15.66 2.97
N GLU A 51 5.57 -16.41 2.69
CA GLU A 51 6.88 -15.85 2.35
C GLU A 51 7.15 -16.09 0.88
N ILE A 52 7.38 -15.03 0.13
CA ILE A 52 7.63 -15.05 -1.31
C ILE A 52 8.96 -14.36 -1.57
N ASN A 53 9.81 -14.98 -2.39
CA ASN A 53 11.03 -14.35 -2.85
C ASN A 53 10.67 -13.12 -3.73
N ASP A 54 11.33 -11.99 -3.50
CA ASP A 54 11.03 -10.72 -4.15
C ASP A 54 11.20 -10.77 -5.67
N VAL A 55 12.20 -11.50 -6.16
CA VAL A 55 12.40 -11.71 -7.61
C VAL A 55 11.24 -12.53 -8.20
N THR A 56 10.78 -13.56 -7.47
CA THR A 56 9.62 -14.37 -7.89
C THR A 56 8.35 -13.49 -7.97
N LEU A 57 8.16 -12.61 -7.00
CA LEU A 57 7.04 -11.68 -6.99
C LEU A 57 7.12 -10.69 -8.14
N ALA A 58 8.30 -10.13 -8.40
CA ALA A 58 8.54 -9.25 -9.54
C ALA A 58 8.28 -9.97 -10.88
N CYS A 59 8.81 -11.19 -11.06
CA CYS A 59 8.55 -12.00 -12.27
C CYS A 59 7.05 -12.25 -12.45
N ARG A 60 6.31 -12.52 -11.37
CA ARG A 60 4.84 -12.69 -11.43
C ARG A 60 4.16 -11.42 -11.93
N TYR A 61 4.55 -10.24 -11.42
CA TYR A 61 4.07 -8.95 -11.90
C TYR A 61 4.32 -8.77 -13.40
N PHE A 62 5.55 -8.96 -13.86
CA PHE A 62 5.93 -8.77 -15.27
C PHE A 62 5.35 -9.84 -16.22
N SER A 63 4.93 -10.98 -15.72
CA SER A 63 4.26 -12.01 -16.51
C SER A 63 2.78 -11.70 -16.76
N ASN A 64 2.21 -10.73 -16.03
CA ASN A 64 0.83 -10.31 -16.20
C ASN A 64 0.77 -9.11 -17.18
N ASN A 65 0.09 -9.32 -18.32
CA ASN A 65 -0.04 -8.28 -19.35
C ASN A 65 -1.18 -7.27 -19.08
N ILE A 66 -1.90 -7.41 -17.99
CA ILE A 66 -3.05 -6.58 -17.64
C ILE A 66 -2.63 -5.47 -16.68
N THR A 67 -1.82 -5.81 -15.67
CA THR A 67 -1.40 -4.86 -14.64
C THR A 67 -0.30 -3.91 -15.13
N SER A 68 -0.40 -2.66 -14.70
CA SER A 68 0.54 -1.57 -15.01
C SER A 68 0.83 -0.71 -13.78
N SER A 69 0.60 -1.25 -12.59
CA SER A 69 0.89 -0.63 -11.29
C SER A 69 0.91 -1.66 -10.18
N ILE A 70 1.52 -1.31 -9.06
CA ILE A 70 1.57 -2.13 -7.86
C ILE A 70 0.93 -1.33 -6.73
N VAL A 71 -0.01 -1.95 -6.01
CA VAL A 71 -0.61 -1.37 -4.80
C VAL A 71 -0.14 -2.17 -3.59
N CYS A 72 0.40 -1.47 -2.61
CA CYS A 72 0.83 -2.00 -1.32
C CYS A 72 -0.14 -1.56 -0.24
N GLY A 73 -0.82 -2.49 0.43
CA GLY A 73 -1.86 -2.16 1.40
C GLY A 73 -2.38 -3.38 2.15
N GLY A 74 -3.69 -3.40 2.37
CA GLY A 74 -4.35 -4.43 3.18
C GLY A 74 -4.19 -4.15 4.66
N LEU A 75 -3.06 -4.52 5.24
CA LEU A 75 -2.59 -4.04 6.54
C LEU A 75 -1.63 -2.85 6.35
N GLU A 76 -0.72 -2.61 7.28
CA GLU A 76 0.15 -1.41 7.23
C GLU A 76 1.50 -1.72 6.57
N PRO A 77 1.75 -1.27 5.33
CA PRO A 77 3.01 -1.52 4.64
C PRO A 77 4.23 -0.94 5.37
N LEU A 78 4.05 0.19 6.05
CA LEU A 78 5.16 0.86 6.74
C LEU A 78 5.56 0.16 8.05
N ASP A 79 4.74 -0.74 8.58
CA ASP A 79 5.12 -1.64 9.68
C ASP A 79 6.06 -2.78 9.19
N SER A 80 6.29 -2.86 7.87
CA SER A 80 7.27 -3.75 7.21
C SER A 80 8.13 -2.95 6.23
N PHE A 81 8.59 -1.77 6.64
CA PHE A 81 9.21 -0.78 5.74
C PHE A 81 10.44 -1.31 5.01
N ASP A 82 11.28 -2.08 5.69
CA ASP A 82 12.49 -2.64 5.05
C ASP A 82 12.13 -3.60 3.90
N ASP A 83 11.13 -4.46 4.08
CA ASP A 83 10.64 -5.35 3.02
C ASP A 83 10.06 -4.54 1.84
N LEU A 84 9.26 -3.51 2.13
CA LEU A 84 8.69 -2.61 1.13
C LEU A 84 9.78 -1.91 0.34
N LEU A 85 10.76 -1.31 1.03
CA LEU A 85 11.84 -0.54 0.41
C LEU A 85 12.73 -1.42 -0.46
N ASN A 86 13.07 -2.63 0.01
CA ASN A 86 13.84 -3.60 -0.74
C ASN A 86 13.13 -4.01 -2.03
N PHE A 87 11.81 -4.23 -1.96
CA PHE A 87 11.02 -4.57 -3.14
C PHE A 87 10.94 -3.40 -4.14
N ILE A 88 10.73 -2.17 -3.66
CA ILE A 88 10.74 -0.97 -4.52
C ILE A 88 12.10 -0.83 -5.20
N ASN A 89 13.20 -0.98 -4.45
CA ASN A 89 14.56 -0.93 -4.99
C ASN A 89 14.77 -1.98 -6.08
N LEU A 90 14.32 -3.21 -5.86
CA LEU A 90 14.39 -4.29 -6.85
C LEU A 90 13.63 -3.92 -8.15
N ILE A 91 12.39 -3.46 -8.03
CA ILE A 91 11.55 -3.06 -9.17
C ILE A 91 12.17 -1.91 -9.96
N ARG A 92 12.72 -0.89 -9.28
CA ARG A 92 13.29 0.30 -9.92
C ARG A 92 14.68 0.05 -10.52
N ASN A 93 15.57 -0.55 -9.76
CA ASN A 93 16.98 -0.62 -10.12
C ASN A 93 17.36 -1.88 -10.89
N GLU A 94 16.80 -3.04 -10.54
CA GLU A 94 17.12 -4.30 -11.21
C GLU A 94 16.20 -4.54 -12.43
N PHE A 95 14.90 -4.37 -12.26
CA PHE A 95 13.95 -4.55 -13.34
C PHE A 95 13.72 -3.29 -14.19
N ARG A 96 14.22 -2.13 -13.76
CA ARG A 96 14.13 -0.83 -14.45
C ARG A 96 12.69 -0.45 -14.82
N CYS A 97 11.74 -0.82 -13.98
CA CYS A 97 10.33 -0.54 -14.17
C CYS A 97 9.94 0.75 -13.44
N ASN A 98 9.25 1.63 -14.15
CA ASN A 98 8.78 2.93 -13.63
C ASN A 98 7.26 2.98 -13.48
N ASP A 99 6.57 1.85 -13.48
CA ASP A 99 5.13 1.80 -13.19
C ASP A 99 4.81 2.38 -11.82
N ASP A 100 3.61 2.94 -11.67
CA ASP A 100 3.21 3.55 -10.39
C ASP A 100 3.22 2.50 -9.26
N ILE A 101 3.80 2.87 -8.12
CA ILE A 101 3.70 2.13 -6.87
C ILE A 101 2.88 2.97 -5.91
N VAL A 102 1.75 2.43 -5.46
CA VAL A 102 0.82 3.07 -4.55
C VAL A 102 0.92 2.43 -3.18
N ILE A 103 1.13 3.22 -2.14
CA ILE A 103 1.29 2.75 -0.77
C ILE A 103 0.13 3.28 0.06
N TYR A 104 -0.69 2.38 0.58
CA TYR A 104 -1.80 2.71 1.48
C TYR A 104 -1.33 2.64 2.92
N THR A 105 -1.24 3.80 3.58
CA THR A 105 -0.87 3.88 5.00
C THR A 105 -1.95 4.56 5.83
N GLY A 106 -2.09 4.10 7.07
CA GLY A 106 -2.85 4.79 8.10
C GLY A 106 -2.08 5.94 8.75
N TYR A 107 -0.79 6.05 8.53
CA TYR A 107 0.02 7.12 9.10
C TYR A 107 -0.23 8.46 8.40
N THR A 108 0.04 9.55 9.12
CA THR A 108 0.12 10.91 8.58
C THR A 108 1.54 11.19 8.08
N GLU A 109 1.71 12.20 7.20
CA GLU A 109 3.04 12.61 6.71
C GLU A 109 4.00 12.93 7.88
N ASN A 110 3.50 13.53 8.95
CA ASN A 110 4.33 13.90 10.10
C ASN A 110 4.88 12.70 10.88
N GLU A 111 4.15 11.59 10.89
CA GLU A 111 4.57 10.38 11.61
C GLU A 111 5.66 9.59 10.87
N ILE A 112 5.77 9.75 9.55
CA ILE A 112 6.59 8.91 8.67
C ILE A 112 7.58 9.72 7.82
N LYS A 113 8.07 10.84 8.32
CA LYS A 113 8.99 11.72 7.57
C LYS A 113 10.26 11.04 7.10
N LYS A 114 10.77 10.09 7.88
CA LYS A 114 11.99 9.33 7.53
C LYS A 114 11.71 8.38 6.37
N GLU A 115 10.62 7.65 6.47
CA GLU A 115 10.16 6.71 5.45
C GLU A 115 9.87 7.46 4.13
N LEU A 116 9.21 8.63 4.18
CA LEU A 116 8.98 9.47 3.01
C LEU A 116 10.27 9.92 2.35
N THR A 117 11.27 10.36 3.14
CA THR A 117 12.58 10.76 2.59
C THR A 117 13.28 9.61 1.83
N GLU A 118 13.10 8.37 2.29
CA GLU A 118 13.64 7.20 1.57
C GLU A 118 12.82 6.88 0.31
N LEU A 119 11.49 6.96 0.38
CA LEU A 119 10.59 6.70 -0.74
C LEU A 119 10.72 7.73 -1.87
N GLU A 120 10.96 9.00 -1.53
CA GLU A 120 11.16 10.10 -2.50
C GLU A 120 12.38 9.92 -3.41
N LYS A 121 13.30 9.01 -3.06
CA LYS A 121 14.45 8.65 -3.92
C LYS A 121 14.05 7.85 -5.16
N TYR A 122 12.86 7.28 -5.17
CA TYR A 122 12.34 6.44 -6.26
C TYR A 122 11.23 7.17 -7.02
N VAL A 123 11.20 7.00 -8.33
CA VAL A 123 10.19 7.64 -9.18
C VAL A 123 8.81 6.98 -9.08
N ASN A 124 7.76 7.76 -9.34
CA ASN A 124 6.37 7.30 -9.44
C ASN A 124 5.87 6.57 -8.18
N ILE A 125 6.16 7.16 -7.02
CA ILE A 125 5.60 6.71 -5.74
C ILE A 125 4.39 7.61 -5.38
N ILE A 126 3.29 6.96 -5.06
CA ILE A 126 2.05 7.58 -4.60
C ILE A 126 1.76 7.04 -3.21
N VAL A 127 1.45 7.91 -2.26
CA VAL A 127 1.11 7.50 -0.89
C VAL A 127 -0.29 7.98 -0.56
N LYS A 128 -1.14 7.06 -0.10
CA LYS A 128 -2.43 7.37 0.50
C LYS A 128 -2.25 7.41 2.01
N PHE A 129 -2.55 8.53 2.62
CA PHE A 129 -2.39 8.83 4.04
C PHE A 129 -3.71 8.78 4.81
N GLY A 130 -3.58 8.62 6.11
CA GLY A 130 -4.66 8.83 7.08
C GLY A 130 -5.39 7.56 7.48
N ARG A 131 -5.62 7.45 8.79
CA ARG A 131 -6.38 6.37 9.41
C ARG A 131 -7.86 6.48 9.07
N PHE A 132 -8.51 5.35 9.00
CA PHE A 132 -9.96 5.32 8.90
C PHE A 132 -10.59 5.90 10.19
N ILE A 133 -11.51 6.84 10.02
CA ILE A 133 -12.36 7.41 11.09
C ILE A 133 -13.80 7.04 10.78
N PRO A 134 -14.47 6.27 11.67
CA PRO A 134 -15.86 5.89 11.45
C PRO A 134 -16.78 7.11 11.47
N ASN A 135 -17.89 7.04 10.74
CA ASN A 135 -18.92 8.08 10.62
C ASN A 135 -18.45 9.38 9.93
N ASN A 136 -17.27 9.40 9.31
CA ASN A 136 -16.85 10.46 8.42
C ASN A 136 -17.32 10.18 6.99
N ASP A 137 -17.51 11.24 6.21
CA ASP A 137 -17.96 11.13 4.83
C ASP A 137 -16.88 10.52 3.94
N GLN A 138 -17.30 9.69 3.01
CA GLN A 138 -16.45 9.21 1.94
C GLN A 138 -16.26 10.31 0.89
N HIS A 139 -15.14 10.32 0.23
CA HIS A 139 -14.91 11.22 -0.89
C HIS A 139 -14.08 10.56 -1.98
N PHE A 140 -14.22 11.08 -3.20
CA PHE A 140 -13.44 10.62 -4.34
C PHE A 140 -12.05 11.25 -4.34
N ASP A 141 -11.01 10.42 -4.48
CA ASP A 141 -9.63 10.86 -4.63
C ASP A 141 -9.21 10.76 -6.10
N GLU A 142 -8.89 11.90 -6.71
CA GLU A 142 -8.57 11.97 -8.15
C GLU A 142 -7.22 11.32 -8.51
N ILE A 143 -6.26 11.32 -7.58
CA ILE A 143 -4.95 10.70 -7.80
C ILE A 143 -5.11 9.18 -7.86
N LEU A 144 -5.85 8.61 -6.92
CA LEU A 144 -6.11 7.18 -6.87
C LEU A 144 -7.20 6.75 -7.86
N GLY A 145 -8.18 7.61 -8.14
CA GLY A 145 -9.33 7.30 -8.98
C GLY A 145 -10.35 6.39 -8.29
N CYS A 146 -10.40 6.42 -6.97
CA CYS A 146 -11.35 5.65 -6.17
C CYS A 146 -11.84 6.45 -4.95
N ASN A 147 -12.90 5.95 -4.29
CA ASN A 147 -13.41 6.56 -3.08
C ASN A 147 -12.57 6.16 -1.86
N LEU A 148 -12.20 7.15 -1.05
CA LEU A 148 -11.62 6.95 0.27
C LEU A 148 -12.72 6.89 1.34
N SER A 149 -12.46 6.10 2.39
CA SER A 149 -13.50 5.72 3.37
C SER A 149 -13.79 6.78 4.43
N SER A 150 -12.96 7.83 4.52
CA SER A 150 -13.17 8.95 5.46
C SER A 150 -12.49 10.21 4.93
N ASP A 151 -13.03 11.37 5.27
CA ASP A 151 -12.66 12.69 4.73
C ASP A 151 -11.25 13.16 5.09
N ASN A 152 -10.67 12.63 6.16
CA ASN A 152 -9.30 12.90 6.58
C ASN A 152 -8.24 12.15 5.75
N GLN A 153 -8.66 11.19 4.93
CA GLN A 153 -7.76 10.44 4.06
C GLN A 153 -7.51 11.22 2.77
N TYR A 154 -6.32 11.13 2.26
CA TYR A 154 -5.94 11.77 0.99
C TYR A 154 -4.75 11.07 0.37
N SER A 155 -4.52 11.27 -0.90
CA SER A 155 -3.33 10.77 -1.57
C SER A 155 -2.43 11.89 -2.10
N LYS A 156 -1.17 11.55 -2.30
CA LYS A 156 -0.17 12.45 -2.84
C LYS A 156 0.84 11.66 -3.66
N LYS A 157 1.15 12.14 -4.86
CA LYS A 157 2.32 11.69 -5.59
C LYS A 157 3.53 12.39 -4.99
N ILE A 158 4.44 11.63 -4.40
CA ILE A 158 5.60 12.17 -3.68
C ILE A 158 6.86 12.23 -4.54
N SER A 159 6.85 11.51 -5.69
CA SER A 159 7.97 11.52 -6.63
C SER A 159 7.56 11.16 -8.06
#